data_e8aeabd44d47d18a9b01fdc4f9075d3d
#
_entry.id   e8aeabd44d47d18a9b01fdc4f9075d3d
#
_cell.length_a   1.000
_cell.length_b   1.000
_cell.length_c   1.000
_cell.angle_alpha   90.00
_cell.angle_beta   90.00
_cell.angle_gamma   90.00
#
_symmetry.space_group_name_H-M   'P 1'
#
loop_
_entity.id
_entity.type
_entity.pdbx_description
1 polymer ?
#
loop_
_entity_poly.entity_id
_entity_poly.type
_entity_poly.pdbx_seq_one_letter_code
_entity_poly.pdbx_strand_id
1 'polypeptide(L)'
;RLMRGSKTQKQSLGIYAANFPVRVDTDVSILHYPQKPIVRSFTYDTLNIYPSGQNIVVAIMPYEGYNMEDAVVLNKASVERGFGRSTYFRPYTSVELNYAGGLRDEICIPEKDVSGYRTEESYRYLEDDGIVYPEAELDESDVVIGKISPPKFLSEAREISIQTKKENSAAVRQEEKGVVDGIFITQDNEGNKIVQVRLRDQRIPELGDKFSTPHGQKGVVGAIVAEEDIPFTARGVRPDLIFNPHGIPSRMTVGYLLELLAGKNAALSGKIMDASAFSGTELDTLENNLSKMGFKFDGKETLYNGITGKKMPVRIYIGNMYYLKLKYMVSNK
;
A
#
# COMPACT_ATOMS: atom_id res chain seq x y z
N ARG A 1 -19.50 -11.04 10.71
CA ARG A 1 -18.64 -11.50 9.59
C ARG A 1 -18.69 -10.52 8.44
N LEU A 2 -19.87 -10.17 7.96
CA LEU A 2 -20.06 -9.08 7.01
C LEU A 2 -19.40 -7.78 7.51
N MET A 3 -19.50 -7.49 8.80
CA MET A 3 -18.86 -6.33 9.44
C MET A 3 -17.32 -6.41 9.42
N ARG A 4 -16.71 -7.58 9.54
CA ARG A 4 -15.24 -7.74 9.42
C ARG A 4 -14.75 -7.47 8.00
N GLY A 5 -15.41 -8.05 7.01
CA GLY A 5 -15.11 -7.82 5.60
C GLY A 5 -15.27 -6.34 5.22
N SER A 6 -16.34 -5.70 5.62
CA SER A 6 -16.61 -4.28 5.36
C SER A 6 -15.51 -3.36 5.94
N LYS A 7 -15.07 -3.61 7.19
CA LYS A 7 -13.97 -2.84 7.79
C LYS A 7 -12.65 -3.02 7.05
N THR A 8 -12.34 -4.24 6.64
CA THR A 8 -11.11 -4.57 5.92
C THR A 8 -11.06 -3.89 4.54
N GLN A 9 -12.17 -3.91 3.80
CA GLN A 9 -12.27 -3.28 2.49
C GLN A 9 -12.09 -1.75 2.55
N LYS A 10 -12.55 -1.10 3.61
CA LYS A 10 -12.34 0.35 3.85
C LYS A 10 -10.89 0.72 4.15
N GLN A 11 -10.03 -0.24 4.46
CA GLN A 11 -8.62 -0.07 4.80
C GLN A 11 -7.69 -0.58 3.70
N SER A 12 -8.23 -1.16 2.64
CA SER A 12 -7.46 -1.71 1.53
C SER A 12 -6.90 -0.63 0.62
N LEU A 13 -5.72 -0.89 0.07
CA LEU A 13 -5.10 -0.07 -0.95
C LEU A 13 -5.60 -0.46 -2.33
N GLY A 14 -5.76 0.52 -3.19
CA GLY A 14 -6.21 0.33 -4.57
C GLY A 14 -5.96 1.59 -5.38
N ILE A 15 -6.79 1.84 -6.38
CA ILE A 15 -6.89 3.14 -7.07
C ILE A 15 -8.13 3.83 -6.52
N TYR A 16 -7.95 4.92 -5.78
CA TYR A 16 -9.06 5.64 -5.12
C TYR A 16 -9.74 6.66 -6.03
N ALA A 17 -9.04 7.17 -7.03
CA ALA A 17 -9.55 8.13 -8.01
C ALA A 17 -8.79 8.01 -9.32
N ALA A 18 -9.47 8.14 -10.46
CA ALA A 18 -8.84 8.05 -11.78
C ALA A 18 -7.88 9.22 -12.05
N ASN A 19 -8.17 10.39 -11.48
CA ASN A 19 -7.39 11.62 -11.64
C ASN A 19 -6.32 11.81 -10.54
N PHE A 20 -5.90 10.76 -9.87
CA PHE A 20 -4.89 10.83 -8.80
C PHE A 20 -3.58 11.56 -9.20
N PRO A 21 -3.11 11.52 -10.46
CA PRO A 21 -1.87 12.21 -10.83
C PRO A 21 -1.93 13.73 -10.64
N VAL A 22 -3.10 14.33 -10.80
CA VAL A 22 -3.31 15.79 -10.70
C VAL A 22 -3.93 16.22 -9.37
N ARG A 23 -4.14 15.29 -8.43
CA ARG A 23 -4.68 15.58 -7.10
C ARG A 23 -3.57 15.73 -6.09
N VAL A 24 -3.79 16.63 -5.13
CA VAL A 24 -2.97 16.72 -3.92
C VAL A 24 -3.86 16.34 -2.73
N ASP A 25 -3.77 15.08 -2.34
CA ASP A 25 -4.50 14.54 -1.20
C ASP A 25 -3.52 14.19 -0.08
N THR A 26 -3.98 14.27 1.16
CA THR A 26 -3.15 13.98 2.33
C THR A 26 -2.98 12.48 2.52
N ASP A 27 -1.73 12.00 2.62
CA ASP A 27 -1.37 10.62 3.01
C ASP A 27 -2.10 9.54 2.19
N VAL A 28 -1.87 9.50 0.89
CA VAL A 28 -2.50 8.56 -0.03
C VAL A 28 -1.54 7.45 -0.42
N SER A 29 -2.06 6.23 -0.51
CA SER A 29 -1.33 5.08 -1.05
C SER A 29 -2.08 4.48 -2.23
N ILE A 30 -1.34 4.13 -3.28
CA ILE A 30 -1.87 3.49 -4.48
C ILE A 30 -1.20 2.12 -4.64
N LEU A 31 -2.02 1.08 -4.82
CA LEU A 31 -1.53 -0.26 -5.10
C LEU A 31 -1.05 -0.37 -6.55
N HIS A 32 0.13 -0.95 -6.75
CA HIS A 32 0.62 -1.29 -8.08
C HIS A 32 -0.09 -2.53 -8.62
N TYR A 33 -0.33 -2.56 -9.94
CA TYR A 33 -0.95 -3.69 -10.64
C TYR A 33 -2.25 -4.19 -9.99
N PRO A 34 -3.19 -3.30 -9.61
CA PRO A 34 -4.45 -3.74 -9.03
C PRO A 34 -5.26 -4.52 -10.07
N GLN A 35 -5.90 -5.60 -9.63
CA GLN A 35 -6.67 -6.49 -10.48
C GLN A 35 -8.11 -6.56 -9.99
N LYS A 36 -9.05 -6.78 -10.91
CA LYS A 36 -10.41 -7.17 -10.53
C LYS A 36 -10.41 -8.63 -10.05
N PRO A 37 -11.19 -8.98 -9.01
CA PRO A 37 -11.28 -10.36 -8.56
C PRO A 37 -11.84 -11.27 -9.68
N ILE A 38 -11.27 -12.47 -9.81
CA ILE A 38 -11.75 -13.48 -10.77
C ILE A 38 -13.00 -14.21 -10.27
N VAL A 39 -13.25 -14.18 -8.96
CA VAL A 39 -14.48 -14.63 -8.32
C VAL A 39 -15.18 -13.39 -7.79
N ARG A 40 -16.30 -13.04 -8.38
CA ARG A 40 -16.99 -11.79 -8.04
C ARG A 40 -18.49 -11.88 -8.28
N SER A 41 -19.24 -11.01 -7.61
CA SER A 41 -20.69 -10.93 -7.77
C SER A 41 -21.07 -10.06 -8.96
N PHE A 42 -22.28 -10.25 -9.47
CA PHE A 42 -22.89 -9.38 -10.49
C PHE A 42 -22.88 -7.90 -10.07
N THR A 43 -23.10 -7.63 -8.79
CA THR A 43 -23.07 -6.26 -8.25
C THR A 43 -21.71 -5.57 -8.44
N TYR A 44 -20.60 -6.31 -8.31
CA TYR A 44 -19.27 -5.78 -8.52
C TYR A 44 -19.08 -5.27 -9.95
N ASP A 45 -19.54 -6.02 -10.94
CA ASP A 45 -19.46 -5.65 -12.35
C ASP A 45 -20.39 -4.48 -12.69
N THR A 46 -21.62 -4.51 -12.17
CA THR A 46 -22.62 -3.45 -12.41
C THR A 46 -22.17 -2.09 -11.87
N LEU A 47 -21.58 -2.06 -10.67
CA LEU A 47 -21.09 -0.83 -10.05
C LEU A 47 -19.73 -0.39 -10.60
N ASN A 48 -19.07 -1.18 -11.41
CA ASN A 48 -17.74 -0.92 -11.98
C ASN A 48 -16.73 -0.40 -10.95
N ILE A 49 -16.63 -1.09 -9.82
CA ILE A 49 -15.78 -0.70 -8.69
C ILE A 49 -14.30 -0.78 -9.09
N TYR A 50 -13.52 0.22 -8.70
CA TYR A 50 -12.08 0.19 -8.88
C TYR A 50 -11.44 -0.97 -8.11
N PRO A 51 -10.44 -1.64 -8.71
CA PRO A 51 -9.78 -2.76 -8.06
C PRO A 51 -8.98 -2.29 -6.84
N SER A 52 -9.03 -3.08 -5.77
CA SER A 52 -8.34 -2.79 -4.50
C SER A 52 -7.49 -3.96 -4.00
N GLY A 53 -7.09 -4.86 -4.89
CA GLY A 53 -6.28 -6.02 -4.54
C GLY A 53 -5.75 -6.75 -5.76
N GLN A 54 -5.22 -7.93 -5.53
CA GLN A 54 -4.62 -8.79 -6.55
C GLN A 54 -5.06 -10.23 -6.38
N ASN A 55 -5.19 -10.97 -7.50
CA ASN A 55 -5.45 -12.40 -7.48
C ASN A 55 -4.13 -13.15 -7.33
N ILE A 56 -4.02 -13.99 -6.33
CA ILE A 56 -2.81 -14.73 -6.02
C ILE A 56 -3.10 -16.20 -5.75
N VAL A 57 -2.08 -17.05 -5.87
CA VAL A 57 -2.16 -18.46 -5.50
C VAL A 57 -1.91 -18.61 -3.99
N VAL A 58 -2.87 -19.16 -3.28
CA VAL A 58 -2.81 -19.36 -1.84
C VAL A 58 -2.81 -20.85 -1.51
N ALA A 59 -1.89 -21.28 -0.64
CA ALA A 59 -1.88 -22.59 -0.03
C ALA A 59 -2.29 -22.48 1.45
N ILE A 60 -3.21 -23.38 1.88
CA ILE A 60 -3.63 -23.43 3.29
C ILE A 60 -2.86 -24.54 3.99
N MET A 61 -1.82 -24.15 4.71
CA MET A 61 -0.99 -25.06 5.49
C MET A 61 -0.20 -24.32 6.57
N PRO A 62 0.18 -24.95 7.67
CA PRO A 62 1.19 -24.40 8.57
C PRO A 62 2.56 -24.43 7.88
N TYR A 63 3.39 -23.43 8.12
CA TYR A 63 4.74 -23.35 7.57
C TYR A 63 5.74 -23.02 8.68
N GLU A 64 6.36 -24.05 9.25
CA GLU A 64 7.43 -23.97 10.28
C GLU A 64 7.16 -22.97 11.43
N GLY A 65 5.90 -22.69 11.72
CA GLY A 65 5.50 -21.74 12.75
C GLY A 65 5.47 -20.27 12.33
N TYR A 66 5.99 -19.90 11.16
CA TYR A 66 6.05 -18.52 10.70
C TYR A 66 4.69 -17.89 10.36
N ASN A 67 3.65 -18.70 10.19
CA ASN A 67 2.28 -18.24 9.95
C ASN A 67 1.30 -18.55 11.10
N MET A 68 1.82 -18.74 12.31
CA MET A 68 0.98 -18.91 13.51
C MET A 68 0.30 -17.57 13.90
N GLU A 69 -0.82 -17.67 14.63
CA GLU A 69 -1.52 -16.52 15.23
C GLU A 69 -1.81 -15.36 14.23
N ASP A 70 -2.42 -15.68 13.09
CA ASP A 70 -2.77 -14.71 12.05
C ASP A 70 -1.58 -14.15 11.25
N ALA A 71 -0.44 -14.80 11.27
CA ALA A 71 0.63 -14.49 10.37
C ALA A 71 0.45 -15.19 9.02
N VAL A 72 1.04 -14.60 7.99
CA VAL A 72 1.11 -15.15 6.63
C VAL A 72 2.55 -15.19 6.16
N VAL A 73 2.86 -16.17 5.31
CA VAL A 73 4.17 -16.27 4.67
C VAL A 73 4.03 -15.87 3.22
N LEU A 74 4.90 -14.97 2.76
CA LEU A 74 4.93 -14.50 1.37
C LEU A 74 6.07 -15.16 0.59
N ASN A 75 5.84 -15.38 -0.69
CA ASN A 75 6.86 -15.78 -1.64
C ASN A 75 7.67 -14.55 -2.07
N LYS A 76 8.99 -14.58 -1.85
CA LYS A 76 9.90 -13.48 -2.19
C LYS A 76 9.82 -13.13 -3.68
N ALA A 77 9.84 -14.13 -4.57
CA ALA A 77 9.75 -13.88 -6.01
C ALA A 77 8.42 -13.23 -6.41
N SER A 78 7.30 -13.53 -5.73
CA SER A 78 6.02 -12.86 -5.97
C SER A 78 6.06 -11.38 -5.56
N VAL A 79 6.72 -11.07 -4.44
CA VAL A 79 6.96 -9.69 -3.99
C VAL A 79 7.86 -8.95 -4.99
N GLU A 80 8.91 -9.58 -5.48
CA GLU A 80 9.81 -9.02 -6.48
C GLU A 80 9.10 -8.77 -7.82
N ARG A 81 8.17 -9.63 -8.21
CA ARG A 81 7.29 -9.43 -9.38
C ARG A 81 6.24 -8.34 -9.21
N GLY A 82 6.07 -7.77 -8.01
CA GLY A 82 5.19 -6.65 -7.72
C GLY A 82 3.97 -6.97 -6.88
N PHE A 83 3.85 -8.16 -6.30
CA PHE A 83 2.76 -8.48 -5.37
C PHE A 83 2.80 -7.54 -4.16
N GLY A 84 1.68 -6.86 -3.90
CA GLY A 84 1.52 -5.97 -2.77
C GLY A 84 2.39 -4.70 -2.81
N ARG A 85 3.08 -4.41 -3.89
CA ARG A 85 3.84 -3.16 -4.05
C ARG A 85 2.89 -1.97 -4.13
N SER A 86 3.24 -0.87 -3.49
CA SER A 86 2.42 0.35 -3.47
C SER A 86 3.30 1.60 -3.51
N THR A 87 2.75 2.71 -3.97
CA THR A 87 3.37 4.03 -3.85
C THR A 87 2.62 4.82 -2.81
N TYR A 88 3.34 5.41 -1.88
CA TYR A 88 2.83 6.33 -0.88
C TYR A 88 3.12 7.76 -1.33
N PHE A 89 2.10 8.59 -1.31
CA PHE A 89 2.20 10.01 -1.64
C PHE A 89 1.99 10.85 -0.40
N ARG A 90 2.89 11.82 -0.20
CA ARG A 90 2.80 12.79 0.88
C ARG A 90 3.00 14.20 0.37
N PRO A 91 2.05 15.13 0.61
CA PRO A 91 2.21 16.52 0.27
C PRO A 91 2.89 17.29 1.41
N TYR A 92 3.77 18.20 1.02
CA TYR A 92 4.30 19.27 1.83
C TYR A 92 3.74 20.57 1.31
N THR A 93 3.14 21.38 2.19
CA THR A 93 2.48 22.62 1.78
C THR A 93 3.08 23.79 2.54
N SER A 94 3.36 24.87 1.84
CA SER A 94 3.76 26.15 2.41
C SER A 94 2.95 27.29 1.78
N VAL A 95 2.57 28.26 2.59
CA VAL A 95 1.79 29.43 2.17
C VAL A 95 2.57 30.69 2.52
N GLU A 96 2.66 31.63 1.59
CA GLU A 96 3.16 32.99 1.86
C GLU A 96 2.04 33.79 2.50
N LEU A 97 2.07 33.93 3.82
CA LEU A 97 1.07 34.71 4.55
C LEU A 97 1.42 36.19 4.55
N ASN A 98 0.40 37.03 4.34
CA ASN A 98 0.49 38.48 4.52
C ASN A 98 0.08 38.83 5.95
N TYR A 99 0.89 39.65 6.59
CA TYR A 99 0.67 40.12 7.96
C TYR A 99 0.33 41.61 8.01
N ALA A 100 -0.23 42.05 9.11
CA ALA A 100 -0.45 43.49 9.38
C ALA A 100 0.85 44.29 9.29
N GLY A 101 0.80 45.51 8.75
CA GLY A 101 1.97 46.36 8.58
C GLY A 101 2.80 46.10 7.31
N GLY A 102 2.25 45.37 6.34
CA GLY A 102 2.92 45.09 5.06
C GLY A 102 4.02 44.03 5.14
N LEU A 103 4.12 43.33 6.27
CA LEU A 103 5.01 42.18 6.41
C LEU A 103 4.43 40.96 5.73
N ARG A 104 5.28 40.16 5.11
CA ARG A 104 4.86 38.89 4.47
C ARG A 104 5.90 37.80 4.66
N ASP A 105 5.46 36.57 4.61
CA ASP A 105 6.34 35.43 4.41
C ASP A 105 6.91 35.49 2.99
N GLU A 106 8.08 34.92 2.79
CA GLU A 106 8.75 34.89 1.49
C GLU A 106 9.29 33.48 1.24
N ILE A 107 8.89 32.89 0.11
CA ILE A 107 9.43 31.58 -0.32
C ILE A 107 10.70 31.86 -1.10
N CYS A 108 11.83 31.48 -0.51
CA CYS A 108 13.19 31.67 -1.06
C CYS A 108 14.16 30.73 -0.34
N ILE A 109 15.39 30.67 -0.82
CA ILE A 109 16.49 30.02 -0.07
C ILE A 109 16.88 30.94 1.09
N PRO A 110 16.81 30.45 2.36
CA PRO A 110 17.22 31.26 3.52
C PRO A 110 18.71 31.62 3.48
N GLU A 111 19.06 32.87 3.81
CA GLU A 111 20.44 33.32 3.97
C GLU A 111 20.99 32.91 5.35
N LYS A 112 22.32 32.89 5.49
CA LYS A 112 23.02 32.43 6.73
C LYS A 112 22.77 33.32 7.94
N ASP A 113 22.31 34.54 7.76
CA ASP A 113 21.99 35.51 8.80
C ASP A 113 20.58 35.33 9.41
N VAL A 114 19.76 34.47 8.82
CA VAL A 114 18.39 34.19 9.29
C VAL A 114 18.43 33.36 10.58
N SER A 115 17.65 33.79 11.58
CA SER A 115 17.54 33.02 12.84
C SER A 115 16.94 31.63 12.62
N GLY A 116 17.66 30.59 13.06
CA GLY A 116 17.27 29.21 12.88
C GLY A 116 17.72 28.60 11.56
N TYR A 117 18.66 29.20 10.86
CA TYR A 117 19.29 28.67 9.65
C TYR A 117 19.80 27.25 9.90
N ARG A 118 19.49 26.35 8.99
CA ARG A 118 19.95 24.94 9.00
C ARG A 118 21.32 24.81 8.36
N THR A 119 21.80 23.61 8.18
CA THR A 119 23.04 23.35 7.44
C THR A 119 22.83 23.67 5.95
N GLU A 120 23.86 24.13 5.28
CA GLU A 120 23.83 24.42 3.83
C GLU A 120 23.44 23.21 3.00
N GLU A 121 23.81 22.01 3.45
CA GLU A 121 23.44 20.73 2.83
C GLU A 121 21.93 20.50 2.82
N SER A 122 21.19 21.00 3.80
CA SER A 122 19.73 20.83 3.85
C SER A 122 18.99 21.57 2.73
N TYR A 123 19.61 22.56 2.11
CA TYR A 123 19.01 23.36 1.03
C TYR A 123 19.52 22.99 -0.36
N ARG A 124 20.38 21.98 -0.49
CA ARG A 124 21.08 21.58 -1.72
C ARG A 124 20.17 21.27 -2.92
N TYR A 125 18.93 20.89 -2.66
CA TYR A 125 17.95 20.51 -3.69
C TYR A 125 16.99 21.64 -4.09
N LEU A 126 17.12 22.82 -3.48
CA LEU A 126 16.30 23.98 -3.82
C LEU A 126 16.84 24.70 -5.05
N GLU A 127 15.92 25.11 -5.93
CA GLU A 127 16.20 26.06 -7.01
C GLU A 127 16.17 27.52 -6.50
N ASP A 128 16.55 28.48 -7.33
CA ASP A 128 16.62 29.91 -6.97
C ASP A 128 15.29 30.48 -6.46
N ASP A 129 14.16 29.86 -6.81
CA ASP A 129 12.81 30.21 -6.33
C ASP A 129 12.48 29.69 -4.94
N GLY A 130 13.40 28.97 -4.30
CA GLY A 130 13.23 28.36 -2.98
C GLY A 130 12.40 27.06 -2.98
N ILE A 131 12.16 26.46 -4.14
CA ILE A 131 11.39 25.22 -4.26
C ILE A 131 12.32 24.10 -4.74
N VAL A 132 12.11 22.88 -4.26
CA VAL A 132 12.87 21.71 -4.69
C VAL A 132 12.60 21.37 -6.17
N TYR A 133 13.62 20.95 -6.91
CA TYR A 133 13.45 20.55 -8.30
C TYR A 133 12.71 19.18 -8.44
N PRO A 134 11.97 18.95 -9.54
CA PRO A 134 11.30 17.68 -9.79
C PRO A 134 12.28 16.50 -9.85
N GLU A 135 11.84 15.31 -9.42
CA GLU A 135 12.62 14.05 -9.39
C GLU A 135 13.84 14.08 -8.43
N ALA A 136 13.96 15.07 -7.55
CA ALA A 136 14.96 15.06 -6.50
C ALA A 136 14.69 13.92 -5.51
N GLU A 137 15.73 13.16 -5.15
CA GLU A 137 15.68 12.16 -4.08
C GLU A 137 15.99 12.85 -2.76
N LEU A 138 15.02 12.91 -1.86
CA LEU A 138 15.09 13.58 -0.58
C LEU A 138 15.18 12.57 0.57
N ASP A 139 16.08 12.85 1.48
CA ASP A 139 16.21 12.17 2.76
C ASP A 139 15.65 13.02 3.91
N GLU A 140 15.68 12.47 5.12
CA GLU A 140 15.24 13.19 6.32
C GLU A 140 15.99 14.50 6.50
N SER A 141 15.28 15.53 6.92
CA SER A 141 15.80 16.89 7.16
C SER A 141 16.13 17.72 5.91
N ASP A 142 16.09 17.15 4.70
CA ASP A 142 16.20 17.93 3.46
C ASP A 142 15.03 18.91 3.34
N VAL A 143 15.29 20.13 2.91
CA VAL A 143 14.26 21.15 2.76
C VAL A 143 13.55 20.99 1.43
N VAL A 144 12.23 20.93 1.49
CA VAL A 144 11.34 20.79 0.33
C VAL A 144 10.90 22.14 -0.21
N ILE A 145 10.58 23.06 0.70
CA ILE A 145 10.18 24.45 0.38
C ILE A 145 10.89 25.37 1.35
N GLY A 146 11.79 26.18 0.85
CA GLY A 146 12.48 27.21 1.61
C GLY A 146 11.54 28.37 1.91
N LYS A 147 11.47 28.82 3.14
CA LYS A 147 10.62 29.94 3.56
C LYS A 147 11.24 30.75 4.70
N ILE A 148 11.12 32.04 4.60
CA ILE A 148 11.52 33.01 5.63
C ILE A 148 10.26 33.74 6.11
N SER A 149 10.10 33.86 7.41
CA SER A 149 9.00 34.60 8.03
C SER A 149 9.53 35.84 8.78
N PRO A 150 8.80 36.95 8.75
CA PRO A 150 9.15 38.12 9.56
C PRO A 150 8.97 37.82 11.06
N PRO A 151 9.65 38.57 11.95
CA PRO A 151 9.51 38.42 13.40
C PRO A 151 8.06 38.71 13.83
N LYS A 152 7.46 37.82 14.61
CA LYS A 152 6.02 37.89 14.98
C LYS A 152 5.67 38.94 16.05
N PHE A 153 6.62 39.60 16.69
CA PHE A 153 6.38 40.53 17.81
C PHE A 153 6.89 41.92 17.53
N LEU A 154 5.96 42.80 17.20
CA LEU A 154 6.17 44.27 17.19
C LEU A 154 5.83 44.92 18.54
N SER A 155 5.57 44.16 19.61
CA SER A 155 4.90 44.68 20.79
C SER A 155 5.82 45.13 21.95
N GLU A 156 7.12 45.09 21.84
CA GLU A 156 7.97 45.79 22.83
C GLU A 156 9.21 46.39 22.17
N ALA A 157 8.98 47.50 21.45
CA ALA A 157 10.04 48.35 20.98
C ALA A 157 10.72 49.10 22.15
N ARG A 158 11.71 48.48 22.75
CA ARG A 158 12.66 49.23 23.62
C ARG A 158 14.12 48.83 23.54
N GLU A 159 14.48 47.94 22.63
CA GLU A 159 15.91 47.81 22.27
C GLU A 159 16.00 47.55 20.76
N ILE A 160 16.87 48.30 20.12
CA ILE A 160 17.27 48.16 18.71
C ILE A 160 18.05 46.86 18.60
N SER A 161 17.36 45.74 18.72
CA SER A 161 17.87 44.44 18.30
C SER A 161 17.46 44.26 16.84
N ILE A 162 18.41 43.99 15.99
CA ILE A 162 18.27 43.66 14.58
C ILE A 162 17.12 42.68 14.44
N GLN A 163 16.05 43.13 13.79
CA GLN A 163 14.88 42.28 13.51
C GLN A 163 15.31 41.19 12.54
N THR A 164 15.81 40.08 13.04
CA THR A 164 16.23 38.94 12.23
C THR A 164 15.01 38.18 11.76
N LYS A 165 14.89 38.01 10.46
CA LYS A 165 13.92 37.08 9.85
C LYS A 165 14.13 35.70 10.47
N LYS A 166 13.07 34.90 10.53
CA LYS A 166 13.09 33.53 11.09
C LYS A 166 12.92 32.49 9.96
N GLU A 167 13.75 31.46 9.99
CA GLU A 167 13.61 30.29 9.13
C GLU A 167 12.33 29.52 9.46
N ASN A 168 11.50 29.27 8.44
CA ASN A 168 10.22 28.56 8.55
C ASN A 168 9.97 27.63 7.36
N SER A 169 11.03 27.03 6.84
CA SER A 169 10.98 26.14 5.70
C SER A 169 10.29 24.81 6.04
N ALA A 170 9.63 24.22 5.04
CA ALA A 170 9.09 22.88 5.12
C ALA A 170 10.20 21.87 4.76
N ALA A 171 10.56 21.00 5.69
CA ALA A 171 11.54 19.93 5.47
C ALA A 171 10.89 18.55 5.57
N VAL A 172 11.55 17.56 4.99
CA VAL A 172 11.18 16.15 5.12
C VAL A 172 11.26 15.75 6.59
N ARG A 173 10.23 15.03 7.06
CA ARG A 173 10.14 14.59 8.46
C ARG A 173 11.17 13.51 8.75
N GLN A 174 11.47 13.32 10.03
CA GLN A 174 12.31 12.22 10.47
C GLN A 174 11.73 10.87 10.02
N GLU A 175 12.61 9.96 9.64
CA GLU A 175 12.29 8.62 9.14
C GLU A 175 11.48 8.61 7.82
N GLU A 176 11.26 9.75 7.19
CA GLU A 176 10.65 9.85 5.87
C GLU A 176 11.71 10.10 4.80
N LYS A 177 11.47 9.55 3.63
CA LYS A 177 12.25 9.76 2.41
C LYS A 177 11.33 9.69 1.21
N GLY A 178 11.77 10.19 0.10
CA GLY A 178 10.99 10.08 -1.13
C GLY A 178 11.55 10.88 -2.27
N VAL A 179 10.94 10.70 -3.43
CA VAL A 179 11.27 11.41 -4.65
C VAL A 179 10.19 12.45 -4.92
N VAL A 180 10.57 13.64 -5.37
CA VAL A 180 9.63 14.70 -5.73
C VAL A 180 8.83 14.27 -6.97
N ASP A 181 7.53 14.06 -6.80
CA ASP A 181 6.62 13.60 -7.86
C ASP A 181 5.93 14.74 -8.61
N GLY A 182 5.60 15.81 -7.91
CA GLY A 182 4.95 16.96 -8.52
C GLY A 182 4.96 18.20 -7.65
N ILE A 183 5.01 19.34 -8.31
CA ILE A 183 5.00 20.67 -7.70
C ILE A 183 3.78 21.42 -8.21
N PHE A 184 2.99 21.95 -7.29
CA PHE A 184 1.75 22.67 -7.57
C PHE A 184 1.83 24.07 -6.94
N ILE A 185 1.75 25.08 -7.77
CA ILE A 185 1.75 26.48 -7.34
C ILE A 185 0.39 27.07 -7.62
N THR A 186 -0.26 27.60 -6.61
CA THR A 186 -1.58 28.21 -6.70
C THR A 186 -1.68 29.43 -5.79
N GLN A 187 -2.81 30.10 -5.82
CA GLN A 187 -3.11 31.23 -4.95
C GLN A 187 -4.39 30.96 -4.18
N ASP A 188 -4.43 31.43 -2.94
CA ASP A 188 -5.65 31.46 -2.14
C ASP A 188 -6.58 32.61 -2.55
N ASN A 189 -7.82 32.60 -2.05
CA ASN A 189 -8.79 33.65 -2.27
C ASN A 189 -8.33 35.05 -1.81
N GLU A 190 -7.38 35.09 -0.88
CA GLU A 190 -6.75 36.30 -0.38
C GLU A 190 -5.51 36.74 -1.19
N GLY A 191 -5.17 36.00 -2.25
CA GLY A 191 -4.01 36.27 -3.09
C GLY A 191 -2.67 35.77 -2.54
N ASN A 192 -2.70 34.98 -1.46
CA ASN A 192 -1.48 34.38 -0.91
C ASN A 192 -0.98 33.25 -1.83
N LYS A 193 0.32 33.21 -2.10
CA LYS A 193 0.94 32.12 -2.87
C LYS A 193 0.98 30.83 -2.04
N ILE A 194 0.46 29.76 -2.59
CA ILE A 194 0.49 28.42 -2.00
C ILE A 194 1.38 27.55 -2.87
N VAL A 195 2.37 26.93 -2.25
CA VAL A 195 3.23 25.93 -2.88
C VAL A 195 2.99 24.59 -2.22
N GLN A 196 2.70 23.57 -3.03
CA GLN A 196 2.50 22.20 -2.59
C GLN A 196 3.45 21.30 -3.37
N VAL A 197 4.27 20.57 -2.67
CA VAL A 197 5.19 19.58 -3.23
C VAL A 197 4.75 18.20 -2.79
N ARG A 198 4.50 17.33 -3.75
CA ARG A 198 4.11 15.94 -3.50
C ARG A 198 5.33 15.03 -3.62
N LEU A 199 5.66 14.34 -2.54
CA LEU A 199 6.67 13.28 -2.52
C LEU A 199 6.01 11.94 -2.78
N ARG A 200 6.70 11.06 -3.52
CA ARG A 200 6.35 9.65 -3.68
C ARG A 200 7.41 8.77 -3.03
N ASP A 201 6.95 7.73 -2.35
CA ASP A 201 7.81 6.70 -1.80
C ASP A 201 7.27 5.32 -2.18
N GLN A 202 8.15 4.44 -2.64
CA GLN A 202 7.78 3.09 -3.06
C GLN A 202 7.83 2.14 -1.88
N ARG A 203 6.68 1.53 -1.57
CA ARG A 203 6.51 0.59 -0.46
C ARG A 203 6.44 -0.84 -0.97
N ILE A 204 7.53 -1.57 -0.78
CA ILE A 204 7.60 -3.02 -1.03
C ILE A 204 7.13 -3.74 0.23
N PRO A 205 6.35 -4.84 0.13
CA PRO A 205 5.94 -5.60 1.31
C PRO A 205 7.12 -6.03 2.16
N GLU A 206 7.00 -5.81 3.47
CA GLU A 206 8.00 -6.17 4.47
C GLU A 206 7.38 -6.92 5.64
N LEU A 207 8.20 -7.45 6.53
CA LEU A 207 7.75 -8.14 7.75
C LEU A 207 6.93 -7.17 8.61
N GLY A 208 5.75 -7.60 9.02
CA GLY A 208 4.84 -6.76 9.81
C GLY A 208 3.76 -6.04 9.01
N ASP A 209 3.86 -5.97 7.70
CA ASP A 209 2.80 -5.41 6.84
C ASP A 209 1.52 -6.25 6.93
N LYS A 210 0.37 -5.60 6.84
CA LYS A 210 -0.93 -6.24 6.93
C LYS A 210 -1.54 -6.52 5.58
N PHE A 211 -1.92 -7.78 5.40
CA PHE A 211 -2.75 -8.25 4.29
C PHE A 211 -4.07 -8.81 4.78
N SER A 212 -5.05 -8.86 3.90
CA SER A 212 -6.36 -9.44 4.22
C SER A 212 -7.05 -9.94 2.97
N THR A 213 -8.10 -10.75 3.18
CA THR A 213 -9.07 -11.08 2.15
C THR A 213 -10.37 -10.29 2.36
N PRO A 214 -11.26 -10.23 1.36
CA PRO A 214 -12.58 -9.64 1.52
C PRO A 214 -13.43 -10.29 2.63
N HIS A 215 -13.10 -11.53 3.01
CA HIS A 215 -13.76 -12.26 4.12
C HIS A 215 -13.35 -11.80 5.52
N GLY A 216 -12.43 -10.83 5.61
CA GLY A 216 -11.96 -10.31 6.90
C GLY A 216 -10.90 -11.17 7.58
N GLN A 217 -10.26 -12.08 6.86
CA GLN A 217 -9.10 -12.86 7.29
C GLN A 217 -7.83 -12.03 7.15
N LYS A 218 -7.66 -11.08 8.05
CA LYS A 218 -6.47 -10.23 8.10
C LYS A 218 -5.31 -10.99 8.75
N GLY A 219 -4.13 -10.84 8.17
CA GLY A 219 -2.90 -11.41 8.67
C GLY A 219 -1.73 -10.43 8.54
N VAL A 220 -0.71 -10.66 9.32
CA VAL A 220 0.55 -9.91 9.31
C VAL A 220 1.61 -10.76 8.61
N VAL A 221 2.49 -10.15 7.82
CA VAL A 221 3.60 -10.86 7.20
C VAL A 221 4.57 -11.33 8.28
N GLY A 222 4.64 -12.63 8.48
CA GLY A 222 5.53 -13.28 9.46
C GLY A 222 6.86 -13.74 8.87
N ALA A 223 6.88 -14.04 7.56
CA ALA A 223 8.10 -14.38 6.83
C ALA A 223 7.95 -14.08 5.34
N ILE A 224 9.07 -13.77 4.69
CA ILE A 224 9.21 -13.69 3.23
C ILE A 224 10.26 -14.72 2.85
N VAL A 225 9.83 -15.78 2.18
CA VAL A 225 10.64 -16.97 1.90
C VAL A 225 11.05 -16.99 0.43
N ALA A 226 12.28 -17.41 0.17
CA ALA A 226 12.80 -17.57 -1.18
C ALA A 226 11.95 -18.58 -1.98
N GLU A 227 11.85 -18.37 -3.29
CA GLU A 227 10.97 -19.19 -4.15
C GLU A 227 11.37 -20.66 -4.17
N GLU A 228 12.68 -20.96 -4.05
CA GLU A 228 13.23 -22.32 -4.00
C GLU A 228 12.80 -23.10 -2.76
N ASP A 229 12.61 -22.42 -1.61
CA ASP A 229 12.25 -23.03 -0.34
C ASP A 229 10.73 -23.21 -0.17
N ILE A 230 9.95 -22.57 -1.02
CA ILE A 230 8.48 -22.64 -0.97
C ILE A 230 8.00 -24.00 -1.49
N PRO A 231 7.02 -24.64 -0.81
CA PRO A 231 6.41 -25.86 -1.29
C PRO A 231 5.75 -25.68 -2.66
N PHE A 232 5.83 -26.69 -3.52
CA PHE A 232 5.30 -26.65 -4.87
C PHE A 232 4.45 -27.88 -5.20
N THR A 233 3.52 -27.72 -6.14
CA THR A 233 2.68 -28.84 -6.65
C THR A 233 3.46 -29.72 -7.61
N ALA A 234 2.93 -30.91 -7.89
CA ALA A 234 3.49 -31.82 -8.90
C ALA A 234 3.57 -31.19 -10.32
N ARG A 235 2.81 -30.15 -10.58
CA ARG A 235 2.80 -29.39 -11.84
C ARG A 235 3.75 -28.17 -11.80
N GLY A 236 4.50 -27.98 -10.72
CA GLY A 236 5.44 -26.87 -10.56
C GLY A 236 4.83 -25.56 -10.07
N VAL A 237 3.54 -25.51 -9.74
CA VAL A 237 2.89 -24.30 -9.21
C VAL A 237 3.36 -24.06 -7.78
N ARG A 238 3.87 -22.86 -7.52
CA ARG A 238 4.28 -22.39 -6.20
C ARG A 238 3.25 -21.38 -5.69
N PRO A 239 2.85 -21.42 -4.40
CA PRO A 239 1.97 -20.41 -3.84
C PRO A 239 2.70 -19.07 -3.69
N ASP A 240 1.94 -17.98 -3.86
CA ASP A 240 2.37 -16.62 -3.58
C ASP A 240 2.27 -16.30 -2.09
N LEU A 241 1.31 -16.95 -1.42
CA LEU A 241 1.03 -16.76 -0.01
C LEU A 241 0.64 -18.09 0.65
N ILE A 242 1.16 -18.33 1.84
CA ILE A 242 0.79 -19.47 2.67
C ILE A 242 0.02 -18.97 3.89
N PHE A 243 -1.21 -19.50 4.04
CA PHE A 243 -2.16 -19.12 5.08
C PHE A 243 -2.32 -20.25 6.11
N ASN A 244 -2.40 -19.89 7.39
CA ASN A 244 -2.57 -20.85 8.47
C ASN A 244 -4.01 -21.38 8.54
N PRO A 245 -4.23 -22.69 8.50
CA PRO A 245 -5.56 -23.31 8.60
C PRO A 245 -6.28 -23.04 9.92
N HIS A 246 -5.56 -22.81 11.02
CA HIS A 246 -6.15 -22.59 12.35
C HIS A 246 -7.02 -21.32 12.45
N GLY A 247 -6.81 -20.34 11.54
CA GLY A 247 -7.65 -19.14 11.46
C GLY A 247 -9.06 -19.37 10.88
N ILE A 248 -9.35 -20.54 10.31
CA ILE A 248 -10.63 -20.80 9.61
C ILE A 248 -11.72 -21.29 10.55
N PRO A 249 -11.51 -22.32 11.41
CA PRO A 249 -12.58 -22.90 12.21
C PRO A 249 -13.19 -21.91 13.23
N SER A 250 -12.35 -21.21 13.96
CA SER A 250 -12.78 -20.25 14.99
C SER A 250 -13.54 -19.05 14.41
N ARG A 251 -13.23 -18.65 13.19
CA ARG A 251 -13.87 -17.52 12.50
C ARG A 251 -15.01 -17.94 11.61
N MET A 252 -15.14 -19.23 11.35
CA MET A 252 -16.19 -19.83 10.52
C MET A 252 -16.33 -19.13 9.15
N THR A 253 -15.22 -18.79 8.50
CA THR A 253 -15.16 -18.09 7.22
C THR A 253 -15.25 -19.10 6.07
N VAL A 254 -16.40 -19.76 5.92
CA VAL A 254 -16.63 -20.77 4.86
C VAL A 254 -16.46 -20.15 3.47
N GLY A 255 -16.91 -18.91 3.27
CA GLY A 255 -16.74 -18.18 2.01
C GLY A 255 -15.29 -18.09 1.54
N TYR A 256 -14.32 -18.06 2.45
CA TYR A 256 -12.89 -18.13 2.13
C TYR A 256 -12.52 -19.41 1.38
N LEU A 257 -13.01 -20.56 1.84
CA LEU A 257 -12.77 -21.85 1.20
C LEU A 257 -13.48 -21.98 -0.14
N LEU A 258 -14.72 -21.49 -0.22
CA LEU A 258 -15.49 -21.49 -1.47
C LEU A 258 -14.85 -20.59 -2.52
N GLU A 259 -14.36 -19.40 -2.15
CA GLU A 259 -13.64 -18.52 -3.06
C GLU A 259 -12.36 -19.18 -3.59
N LEU A 260 -11.60 -19.87 -2.74
CA LEU A 260 -10.38 -20.56 -3.16
C LEU A 260 -10.68 -21.64 -4.20
N LEU A 261 -11.76 -22.41 -4.00
CA LEU A 261 -12.21 -23.45 -4.94
C LEU A 261 -12.70 -22.83 -6.26
N ALA A 262 -13.54 -21.82 -6.17
CA ALA A 262 -14.06 -21.10 -7.34
C ALA A 262 -12.93 -20.38 -8.10
N GLY A 263 -11.98 -19.79 -7.40
CA GLY A 263 -10.81 -19.14 -8.00
C GLY A 263 -9.91 -20.13 -8.75
N LYS A 264 -9.72 -21.34 -8.21
CA LYS A 264 -9.02 -22.40 -8.91
C LYS A 264 -9.75 -22.81 -10.19
N ASN A 265 -11.08 -22.96 -10.12
CA ASN A 265 -11.92 -23.23 -11.30
C ASN A 265 -11.81 -22.12 -12.35
N ALA A 266 -11.90 -20.85 -11.90
CA ALA A 266 -11.79 -19.68 -12.76
C ALA A 266 -10.45 -19.66 -13.51
N ALA A 267 -9.34 -19.84 -12.79
CA ALA A 267 -8.01 -19.84 -13.33
C ALA A 267 -7.77 -20.96 -14.37
N LEU A 268 -8.29 -22.17 -14.09
CA LEU A 268 -8.12 -23.31 -14.98
C LEU A 268 -9.05 -23.26 -16.20
N SER A 269 -10.27 -22.72 -16.05
CA SER A 269 -11.25 -22.62 -17.13
C SER A 269 -11.11 -21.36 -17.98
N GLY A 270 -10.36 -20.35 -17.50
CA GLY A 270 -10.25 -19.04 -18.14
C GLY A 270 -11.54 -18.21 -18.06
N LYS A 271 -12.46 -18.53 -17.14
CA LYS A 271 -13.76 -17.87 -17.00
C LYS A 271 -13.88 -17.22 -15.62
N ILE A 272 -14.55 -16.08 -15.57
CA ILE A 272 -14.93 -15.44 -14.32
C ILE A 272 -16.02 -16.28 -13.66
N MET A 273 -15.90 -16.51 -12.34
CA MET A 273 -16.91 -17.21 -11.56
C MET A 273 -17.84 -16.24 -10.85
N ASP A 274 -19.13 -16.49 -11.01
CA ASP A 274 -20.16 -15.71 -10.33
C ASP A 274 -20.31 -16.19 -8.88
N ALA A 275 -20.08 -15.28 -7.95
CA ALA A 275 -20.25 -15.47 -6.51
C ALA A 275 -21.40 -14.61 -5.95
N SER A 276 -22.40 -14.31 -6.76
CA SER A 276 -23.59 -13.57 -6.31
C SER A 276 -24.31 -14.33 -5.20
N ALA A 277 -24.78 -13.59 -4.19
CA ALA A 277 -25.48 -14.19 -3.06
C ALA A 277 -26.76 -14.91 -3.54
N PHE A 278 -26.96 -16.15 -3.10
CA PHE A 278 -28.11 -17.02 -3.37
C PHE A 278 -28.33 -17.48 -4.84
N SER A 279 -27.64 -16.88 -5.80
CA SER A 279 -27.77 -17.18 -7.24
C SER A 279 -26.45 -17.46 -7.95
N GLY A 280 -25.37 -17.52 -7.22
CA GLY A 280 -24.03 -17.78 -7.77
C GLY A 280 -23.83 -19.25 -8.18
N THR A 281 -22.62 -19.54 -8.65
CA THR A 281 -22.24 -20.90 -9.10
C THR A 281 -22.34 -21.92 -7.97
N GLU A 282 -23.06 -23.00 -8.18
CA GLU A 282 -23.26 -24.08 -7.21
C GLU A 282 -21.95 -24.87 -6.96
N LEU A 283 -21.81 -25.40 -5.74
CA LEU A 283 -20.63 -26.16 -5.32
C LEU A 283 -20.41 -27.41 -6.18
N ASP A 284 -21.47 -28.16 -6.41
CA ASP A 284 -21.43 -29.39 -7.22
C ASP A 284 -20.92 -29.13 -8.64
N THR A 285 -21.27 -27.99 -9.20
CA THR A 285 -20.77 -27.56 -10.52
C THR A 285 -19.27 -27.30 -10.49
N LEU A 286 -18.75 -26.64 -9.42
CA LEU A 286 -17.32 -26.38 -9.24
C LEU A 286 -16.53 -27.69 -9.08
N GLU A 287 -17.02 -28.62 -8.28
CA GLU A 287 -16.39 -29.92 -8.05
C GLU A 287 -16.35 -30.79 -9.32
N ASN A 288 -17.45 -30.82 -10.07
CA ASN A 288 -17.55 -31.52 -11.34
C ASN A 288 -16.60 -30.92 -12.40
N ASN A 289 -16.48 -29.60 -12.46
CA ASN A 289 -15.58 -28.94 -13.39
C ASN A 289 -14.11 -29.25 -13.06
N LEU A 290 -13.71 -29.23 -11.80
CA LEU A 290 -12.35 -29.64 -11.39
C LEU A 290 -12.04 -31.08 -11.79
N SER A 291 -12.98 -31.98 -11.56
CA SER A 291 -12.85 -33.40 -11.93
C SER A 291 -12.69 -33.57 -13.44
N LYS A 292 -13.44 -32.85 -14.27
CA LYS A 292 -13.32 -32.87 -15.74
C LYS A 292 -11.97 -32.33 -16.21
N MET A 293 -11.35 -31.37 -15.47
CA MET A 293 -10.04 -30.81 -15.78
C MET A 293 -8.87 -31.64 -15.24
N GLY A 294 -9.13 -32.82 -14.67
CA GLY A 294 -8.12 -33.76 -14.18
C GLY A 294 -7.57 -33.42 -12.80
N PHE A 295 -8.28 -32.59 -12.03
CA PHE A 295 -8.00 -32.32 -10.63
C PHE A 295 -8.95 -33.10 -9.72
N LYS A 296 -8.61 -33.17 -8.44
CA LYS A 296 -9.54 -33.70 -7.45
C LYS A 296 -10.65 -32.70 -7.17
N PHE A 297 -11.88 -33.21 -6.97
CA PHE A 297 -13.07 -32.43 -6.71
C PHE A 297 -12.90 -31.48 -5.49
N ASP A 298 -12.15 -31.93 -4.47
CA ASP A 298 -11.90 -31.20 -3.22
C ASP A 298 -10.85 -30.07 -3.35
N GLY A 299 -10.29 -29.80 -4.52
CA GLY A 299 -9.29 -28.76 -4.76
C GLY A 299 -7.92 -28.98 -4.11
N LYS A 300 -7.75 -30.09 -3.38
CA LYS A 300 -6.48 -30.41 -2.70
C LYS A 300 -5.48 -31.05 -3.65
N GLU A 301 -4.23 -30.64 -3.53
CA GLU A 301 -3.10 -31.19 -4.27
C GLU A 301 -2.01 -31.72 -3.34
N THR A 302 -1.22 -32.67 -3.87
CA THR A 302 -0.01 -33.10 -3.20
C THR A 302 1.10 -32.09 -3.47
N LEU A 303 1.72 -31.58 -2.41
CA LEU A 303 2.85 -30.67 -2.50
C LEU A 303 4.16 -31.40 -2.15
N TYR A 304 5.24 -30.81 -2.66
CA TYR A 304 6.61 -31.20 -2.36
C TYR A 304 7.25 -30.08 -1.55
N ASN A 305 8.00 -30.42 -0.53
CA ASN A 305 8.73 -29.45 0.29
C ASN A 305 9.87 -28.84 -0.56
N GLY A 306 9.95 -27.52 -0.64
CA GLY A 306 10.96 -26.82 -1.44
C GLY A 306 12.39 -27.08 -0.94
N ILE A 307 12.60 -27.12 0.36
CA ILE A 307 13.93 -27.30 0.97
C ILE A 307 14.44 -28.74 0.81
N THR A 308 13.57 -29.73 1.07
CA THR A 308 14.00 -31.15 1.10
C THR A 308 13.69 -31.90 -0.20
N GLY A 309 12.86 -31.36 -1.07
CA GLY A 309 12.33 -32.02 -2.27
C GLY A 309 11.40 -33.21 -2.00
N LYS A 310 11.11 -33.52 -0.73
CA LYS A 310 10.31 -34.67 -0.35
C LYS A 310 8.81 -34.38 -0.54
N LYS A 311 8.09 -35.42 -0.97
CA LYS A 311 6.62 -35.37 -1.07
C LYS A 311 6.01 -35.24 0.32
N MET A 312 5.07 -34.32 0.47
CA MET A 312 4.33 -34.16 1.72
C MET A 312 3.34 -35.30 1.95
N PRO A 313 3.18 -35.77 3.18
CA PRO A 313 2.28 -36.89 3.48
C PRO A 313 0.78 -36.49 3.39
N VAL A 314 0.49 -35.19 3.40
CA VAL A 314 -0.88 -34.63 3.41
C VAL A 314 -1.13 -33.84 2.13
N ARG A 315 -2.36 -33.93 1.60
CA ARG A 315 -2.81 -33.09 0.51
C ARG A 315 -3.19 -31.71 1.03
N ILE A 316 -2.70 -30.68 0.37
CA ILE A 316 -2.87 -29.29 0.74
C ILE A 316 -3.94 -28.63 -0.15
N TYR A 317 -4.80 -27.81 0.46
CA TYR A 317 -5.80 -27.04 -0.23
C TYR A 317 -5.13 -25.81 -0.86
N ILE A 318 -5.14 -25.74 -2.19
CA ILE A 318 -4.44 -24.71 -2.96
C ILE A 318 -5.32 -24.19 -4.09
N GLY A 319 -5.33 -22.89 -4.32
CA GLY A 319 -6.10 -22.25 -5.38
C GLY A 319 -5.85 -20.76 -5.44
N ASN A 320 -6.62 -20.08 -6.28
CA ASN A 320 -6.52 -18.64 -6.45
C ASN A 320 -7.49 -17.90 -5.53
N MET A 321 -7.03 -16.80 -4.98
CA MET A 321 -7.80 -15.97 -4.08
C MET A 321 -7.47 -14.49 -4.28
N TYR A 322 -8.41 -13.62 -3.98
CA TYR A 322 -8.23 -12.19 -4.01
C TYR A 322 -7.70 -11.68 -2.68
N TYR A 323 -6.53 -11.05 -2.70
CA TYR A 323 -5.87 -10.49 -1.52
C TYR A 323 -5.74 -8.98 -1.60
N LEU A 324 -5.90 -8.34 -0.45
CA LEU A 324 -5.86 -6.90 -0.24
C LEU A 324 -4.64 -6.55 0.60
N LYS A 325 -3.86 -5.54 0.20
CA LYS A 325 -2.89 -4.89 1.08
C LYS A 325 -3.62 -3.83 1.90
N LEU A 326 -3.41 -3.79 3.20
CA LEU A 326 -4.01 -2.80 4.07
C LEU A 326 -3.08 -1.59 4.28
N LYS A 327 -3.66 -0.44 4.63
CA LYS A 327 -2.92 0.81 4.89
C LYS A 327 -1.93 0.74 6.07
N TYR A 328 -2.06 -0.28 6.91
CA TYR A 328 -1.18 -0.47 8.06
C TYR A 328 0.12 -1.14 7.62
N MET A 329 1.11 -0.31 7.33
CA MET A 329 2.47 -0.69 6.95
C MET A 329 3.44 -0.33 8.06
N VAL A 330 4.51 -1.11 8.22
CA VAL A 330 5.53 -0.89 9.25
C VAL A 330 6.21 0.45 9.05
N SER A 331 6.56 0.76 7.82
CA SER A 331 7.22 1.99 7.43
C SER A 331 6.41 3.28 7.71
N ASN A 332 5.10 3.18 7.97
CA ASN A 332 4.27 4.33 8.36
C ASN A 332 4.10 4.46 9.88
N LYS A 333 4.73 3.61 10.68
CA LYS A 333 4.59 3.56 12.14
C LYS A 333 5.88 3.81 12.87
#